data_dbaa9e32ce2f14673310fe9e77a62bd5
#
_entry.id   dbaa9e32ce2f14673310fe9e77a62bd5
#
_cell.length_a   1.000
_cell.length_b   1.000
_cell.length_c   1.000
_cell.angle_alpha   90.00
_cell.angle_beta   90.00
_cell.angle_gamma   90.00
#
_symmetry.space_group_name_H-M   'P 1'
#
loop_
_entity.id
_entity.type
_entity.pdbx_description
1 polymer ?
#
loop_
_entity_poly.entity_id
_entity_poly.type
_entity_poly.pdbx_seq_one_letter_code
_entity_poly.pdbx_strand_id
1 'polypeptide(L)'
;MVADSQGNVSIADPSLNIIRKMTPGAVVTSPAGNCLISGFADGSGNNAHFDAPRDIAIDTSDNLYIIDSNNYAMRKMSPLGVVSTIVHGSYGFADGTGSAVKFGGNASGIAVDSAGNIYVADTGNNRIRKVTPAGEVTTLAGNGTAGSVNGTGAGAQFNSPMRLAVDGSGNVYVTELLKRRIRKITPAGVVTTFVP
;
A
#
# COMPACT_ATOMS: atom_id res chain seq x y z
N MET A 1 2.27 2.87 -9.81
CA MET A 1 3.60 2.85 -10.49
C MET A 1 4.56 3.77 -9.77
N VAL A 2 5.85 3.43 -9.77
CA VAL A 2 6.93 4.20 -9.13
C VAL A 2 8.19 4.14 -9.97
N ALA A 3 9.08 5.14 -9.85
CA ALA A 3 10.38 5.14 -10.50
C ALA A 3 11.50 4.87 -9.49
N ASP A 4 12.48 4.05 -9.86
CA ASP A 4 13.68 3.79 -9.07
C ASP A 4 14.77 4.86 -9.32
N SER A 5 15.87 4.78 -8.56
CA SER A 5 17.00 5.72 -8.66
C SER A 5 17.69 5.72 -10.03
N GLN A 6 17.47 4.70 -10.84
CA GLN A 6 18.03 4.55 -12.21
C GLN A 6 17.04 4.99 -13.30
N GLY A 7 15.84 5.48 -12.92
CA GLY A 7 14.78 5.88 -13.85
C GLY A 7 13.97 4.73 -14.43
N ASN A 8 14.11 3.49 -13.91
CA ASN A 8 13.21 2.43 -14.31
C ASN A 8 11.85 2.63 -13.62
N VAL A 9 10.76 2.29 -14.31
CA VAL A 9 9.40 2.37 -13.79
C VAL A 9 8.90 0.97 -13.44
N SER A 10 8.50 0.79 -12.18
CA SER A 10 7.86 -0.44 -11.71
C SER A 10 6.34 -0.26 -11.61
N ILE A 11 5.60 -1.29 -12.00
CA ILE A 11 4.14 -1.29 -12.13
C ILE A 11 3.60 -2.58 -11.54
N ALA A 12 2.64 -2.49 -10.62
CA ALA A 12 1.82 -3.63 -10.22
C ALA A 12 0.75 -3.88 -11.31
N ASP A 13 0.69 -5.10 -11.82
CA ASP A 13 -0.30 -5.54 -12.83
C ASP A 13 -1.26 -6.53 -12.17
N PRO A 14 -2.42 -6.04 -11.66
CA PRO A 14 -3.37 -6.89 -10.94
C PRO A 14 -4.07 -7.93 -11.82
N SER A 15 -4.11 -7.70 -13.14
CA SER A 15 -4.77 -8.61 -14.07
C SER A 15 -3.93 -9.83 -14.39
N LEU A 16 -2.61 -9.70 -14.29
CA LEU A 16 -1.64 -10.76 -14.57
C LEU A 16 -0.93 -11.27 -13.30
N ASN A 17 -1.21 -10.71 -12.13
CA ASN A 17 -0.58 -11.10 -10.85
C ASN A 17 0.95 -10.99 -10.87
N ILE A 18 1.50 -9.96 -11.54
CA ILE A 18 2.93 -9.75 -11.68
C ILE A 18 3.32 -8.30 -11.34
N ILE A 19 4.60 -8.13 -11.08
CA ILE A 19 5.25 -6.81 -11.06
C ILE A 19 6.00 -6.65 -12.38
N ARG A 20 5.74 -5.56 -13.12
CA ARG A 20 6.47 -5.20 -14.34
C ARG A 20 7.51 -4.14 -14.03
N LYS A 21 8.62 -4.18 -14.76
CA LYS A 21 9.66 -3.14 -14.74
C LYS A 21 9.95 -2.72 -16.17
N MET A 22 9.92 -1.40 -16.42
CA MET A 22 10.27 -0.79 -17.69
C MET A 22 11.52 0.06 -17.50
N THR A 23 12.53 -0.16 -18.32
CA THR A 23 13.77 0.67 -18.33
C THR A 23 13.56 1.97 -19.11
N PRO A 24 14.44 3.00 -18.96
CA PRO A 24 14.42 4.19 -19.80
C PRO A 24 14.50 3.89 -21.31
N GLY A 25 15.14 2.77 -21.69
CA GLY A 25 15.18 2.28 -23.07
C GLY A 25 13.93 1.52 -23.52
N ALA A 26 12.80 1.63 -22.78
CA ALA A 26 11.52 0.98 -23.07
C ALA A 26 11.55 -0.57 -23.09
N VAL A 27 12.55 -1.21 -22.48
CA VAL A 27 12.56 -2.65 -22.30
C VAL A 27 11.67 -3.00 -21.11
N VAL A 28 10.68 -3.87 -21.33
CA VAL A 28 9.73 -4.31 -20.30
C VAL A 28 10.06 -5.75 -19.87
N THR A 29 10.17 -5.95 -18.56
CA THR A 29 10.41 -7.26 -17.92
C THR A 29 9.41 -7.48 -16.80
N SER A 30 9.33 -8.73 -16.30
CA SER A 30 8.51 -9.11 -15.14
C SER A 30 9.43 -9.70 -14.06
N PRO A 31 9.99 -8.87 -13.17
CA PRO A 31 10.97 -9.32 -12.17
C PRO A 31 10.35 -10.22 -11.09
N ALA A 32 9.02 -10.19 -10.89
CA ALA A 32 8.35 -11.07 -9.91
C ALA A 32 6.89 -11.30 -10.29
N GLY A 33 6.39 -12.48 -9.87
CA GLY A 33 5.03 -12.93 -10.10
C GLY A 33 4.94 -13.94 -11.25
N ASN A 34 3.84 -14.69 -11.30
CA ASN A 34 3.55 -15.69 -12.32
C ASN A 34 2.18 -15.39 -12.93
N CYS A 35 2.16 -15.01 -14.22
CA CYS A 35 0.93 -14.65 -14.91
C CYS A 35 -0.07 -15.81 -15.14
N LEU A 36 0.36 -17.03 -14.93
CA LEU A 36 -0.47 -18.23 -15.07
C LEU A 36 -1.06 -18.70 -13.74
N ILE A 37 -0.51 -18.23 -12.61
CA ILE A 37 -0.83 -18.73 -11.27
C ILE A 37 -0.99 -17.53 -10.33
N SER A 38 -2.23 -17.26 -9.90
CA SER A 38 -2.47 -16.41 -8.73
C SER A 38 -2.19 -17.20 -7.45
N GLY A 39 -1.78 -16.53 -6.39
CA GLY A 39 -1.53 -17.19 -5.12
C GLY A 39 -0.70 -16.37 -4.16
N PHE A 40 -0.21 -17.01 -3.12
CA PHE A 40 0.60 -16.41 -2.08
C PHE A 40 1.88 -17.24 -1.89
N ALA A 41 3.00 -16.71 -2.38
CA ALA A 41 4.32 -17.29 -2.16
C ALA A 41 5.39 -16.19 -2.15
N ASP A 42 6.38 -16.32 -1.28
CA ASP A 42 7.63 -15.57 -1.31
C ASP A 42 8.60 -16.23 -2.30
N GLY A 43 9.61 -15.48 -2.76
CA GLY A 43 10.63 -16.01 -3.65
C GLY A 43 11.10 -15.01 -4.68
N SER A 44 11.79 -15.49 -5.71
CA SER A 44 12.34 -14.69 -6.81
C SER A 44 11.68 -15.05 -8.14
N GLY A 45 11.48 -14.07 -9.00
CA GLY A 45 10.91 -14.28 -10.33
C GLY A 45 9.55 -14.95 -10.27
N ASN A 46 9.38 -16.03 -11.06
CA ASN A 46 8.13 -16.78 -11.14
C ASN A 46 7.81 -17.64 -9.90
N ASN A 47 8.73 -17.76 -8.94
CA ASN A 47 8.46 -18.45 -7.67
C ASN A 47 7.69 -17.58 -6.68
N ALA A 48 7.72 -16.26 -6.86
CA ALA A 48 6.84 -15.37 -6.11
C ALA A 48 5.44 -15.41 -6.72
N HIS A 49 4.41 -15.51 -5.89
CA HIS A 49 3.03 -15.45 -6.34
C HIS A 49 2.30 -14.31 -5.66
N PHE A 50 1.45 -13.62 -6.42
CA PHE A 50 0.55 -12.56 -5.98
C PHE A 50 -0.89 -12.89 -6.36
N ASP A 51 -1.83 -12.21 -5.71
CA ASP A 51 -3.24 -12.20 -6.12
C ASP A 51 -3.77 -10.76 -6.11
N ALA A 52 -3.97 -10.22 -7.30
CA ALA A 52 -4.36 -8.84 -7.57
C ALA A 52 -3.47 -7.80 -6.86
N PRO A 53 -2.15 -7.71 -7.14
CA PRO A 53 -1.29 -6.66 -6.62
C PRO A 53 -1.76 -5.31 -7.18
N ARG A 54 -2.22 -4.39 -6.30
CA ARG A 54 -2.95 -3.18 -6.73
C ARG A 54 -2.15 -1.91 -6.76
N ASP A 55 -1.22 -1.76 -5.84
CA ASP A 55 -0.40 -0.55 -5.77
C ASP A 55 0.99 -0.87 -5.24
N ILE A 56 1.91 0.06 -5.51
CA ILE A 56 3.32 -0.11 -5.26
C ILE A 56 3.93 1.22 -4.81
N ALA A 57 4.74 1.19 -3.76
CA ALA A 57 5.58 2.28 -3.29
C ALA A 57 7.05 1.86 -3.35
N ILE A 58 7.96 2.82 -3.29
CA ILE A 58 9.41 2.58 -3.35
C ILE A 58 10.10 3.37 -2.24
N ASP A 59 11.10 2.76 -1.58
CA ASP A 59 11.96 3.45 -0.63
C ASP A 59 13.25 3.98 -1.29
N THR A 60 14.05 4.69 -0.53
CA THR A 60 15.33 5.28 -1.00
C THR A 60 16.42 4.25 -1.31
N SER A 61 16.19 2.99 -0.97
CA SER A 61 17.06 1.85 -1.30
C SER A 61 16.54 1.03 -2.48
N ASP A 62 15.57 1.58 -3.23
CA ASP A 62 14.89 0.95 -4.36
C ASP A 62 14.13 -0.35 -4.00
N ASN A 63 13.81 -0.60 -2.73
CA ASN A 63 12.90 -1.67 -2.38
C ASN A 63 11.47 -1.26 -2.72
N LEU A 64 10.72 -2.17 -3.31
CA LEU A 64 9.31 -1.99 -3.61
C LEU A 64 8.44 -2.56 -2.50
N TYR A 65 7.39 -1.82 -2.14
CA TYR A 65 6.36 -2.22 -1.20
C TYR A 65 5.05 -2.38 -1.96
N ILE A 66 4.41 -3.53 -1.86
CA ILE A 66 3.33 -3.95 -2.75
C ILE A 66 2.11 -4.32 -1.90
N ILE A 67 0.94 -3.77 -2.23
CA ILE A 67 -0.34 -4.27 -1.72
C ILE A 67 -0.72 -5.49 -2.55
N ASP A 68 -0.71 -6.65 -1.94
CA ASP A 68 -1.18 -7.93 -2.49
C ASP A 68 -2.63 -8.13 -2.03
N SER A 69 -3.55 -7.50 -2.76
CA SER A 69 -4.87 -7.10 -2.24
C SER A 69 -5.77 -8.28 -1.88
N ASN A 70 -5.89 -9.29 -2.76
CA ASN A 70 -6.73 -10.45 -2.49
C ASN A 70 -6.12 -11.40 -1.46
N ASN A 71 -4.79 -11.31 -1.25
CA ASN A 71 -4.09 -12.03 -0.19
C ASN A 71 -4.10 -11.27 1.15
N TYR A 72 -4.70 -10.07 1.22
CA TYR A 72 -4.68 -9.22 2.43
C TYR A 72 -3.27 -9.03 3.00
N ALA A 73 -2.27 -8.90 2.11
CA ALA A 73 -0.87 -8.91 2.47
C ALA A 73 -0.13 -7.65 1.99
N MET A 74 0.90 -7.28 2.76
CA MET A 74 1.92 -6.32 2.35
C MET A 74 3.20 -7.09 2.06
N ARG A 75 3.70 -6.95 0.82
CA ARG A 75 4.90 -7.62 0.36
C ARG A 75 6.01 -6.60 0.11
N LYS A 76 7.26 -7.03 0.30
CA LYS A 76 8.46 -6.27 -0.05
C LYS A 76 9.20 -7.00 -1.15
N MET A 77 9.62 -6.28 -2.20
CA MET A 77 10.50 -6.80 -3.23
C MET A 77 11.82 -6.03 -3.21
N SER A 78 12.93 -6.73 -3.08
CA SER A 78 14.26 -6.11 -3.17
C SER A 78 14.58 -5.68 -4.60
N PRO A 79 15.61 -4.82 -4.83
CA PRO A 79 16.09 -4.48 -6.18
C PRO A 79 16.51 -5.70 -7.01
N LEU A 80 16.87 -6.81 -6.35
CA LEU A 80 17.23 -8.09 -6.99
C LEU A 80 16.01 -8.96 -7.34
N GLY A 81 14.77 -8.46 -7.13
CA GLY A 81 13.54 -9.19 -7.45
C GLY A 81 13.16 -10.27 -6.44
N VAL A 82 13.75 -10.27 -5.24
CA VAL A 82 13.36 -11.18 -4.16
C VAL A 82 12.16 -10.62 -3.41
N VAL A 83 11.07 -11.36 -3.39
CA VAL A 83 9.83 -11.01 -2.69
C VAL A 83 9.79 -11.67 -1.33
N SER A 84 9.43 -10.91 -0.31
CA SER A 84 9.20 -11.35 1.06
C SER A 84 7.92 -10.73 1.61
N THR A 85 7.31 -11.39 2.59
CA THR A 85 6.09 -10.93 3.26
C THR A 85 6.43 -10.08 4.48
N ILE A 86 5.84 -8.88 4.57
CA ILE A 86 5.91 -8.00 5.76
C ILE A 86 4.75 -8.34 6.69
N VAL A 87 3.53 -8.37 6.14
CA VAL A 87 2.30 -8.69 6.86
C VAL A 87 1.43 -9.58 5.97
N HIS A 88 0.91 -10.65 6.56
CA HIS A 88 -0.13 -11.48 5.95
C HIS A 88 -1.28 -11.62 6.94
N GLY A 89 -2.40 -10.99 6.61
CA GLY A 89 -3.58 -10.94 7.43
C GLY A 89 -4.74 -11.76 6.86
N SER A 90 -5.96 -11.30 7.15
CA SER A 90 -7.19 -11.86 6.59
C SER A 90 -8.22 -10.75 6.35
N TYR A 91 -9.36 -11.11 5.77
CA TYR A 91 -10.46 -10.16 5.57
C TYR A 91 -11.04 -9.66 6.90
N GLY A 92 -11.31 -8.36 6.98
CA GLY A 92 -11.98 -7.72 8.10
C GLY A 92 -11.26 -6.46 8.59
N PHE A 93 -11.32 -6.20 9.88
CA PHE A 93 -10.64 -5.10 10.53
C PHE A 93 -10.04 -5.57 11.86
N ALA A 94 -8.72 -5.52 11.96
CA ALA A 94 -7.98 -5.64 13.22
C ALA A 94 -6.59 -5.01 13.06
N ASP A 95 -6.15 -4.30 14.08
CA ASP A 95 -4.75 -3.89 14.28
C ASP A 95 -3.97 -5.06 14.90
N GLY A 96 -2.63 -5.01 14.88
CA GLY A 96 -1.77 -6.02 15.50
C GLY A 96 -0.59 -6.41 14.63
N THR A 97 -0.13 -7.65 14.75
CA THR A 97 1.01 -8.21 14.01
C THR A 97 0.67 -9.57 13.40
N GLY A 98 1.36 -9.93 12.31
CA GLY A 98 1.23 -11.24 11.66
C GLY A 98 -0.22 -11.56 11.29
N SER A 99 -0.68 -12.78 11.59
CA SER A 99 -2.01 -13.28 11.24
C SER A 99 -3.18 -12.68 12.03
N ALA A 100 -2.89 -11.92 13.11
CA ALA A 100 -3.93 -11.19 13.85
C ALA A 100 -4.47 -9.99 13.07
N VAL A 101 -3.69 -9.47 12.11
CA VAL A 101 -4.06 -8.32 11.30
C VAL A 101 -5.21 -8.67 10.36
N LYS A 102 -6.14 -7.70 10.20
CA LYS A 102 -7.19 -7.81 9.18
C LYS A 102 -7.24 -6.53 8.36
N PHE A 103 -7.39 -6.69 7.05
CA PHE A 103 -7.63 -5.61 6.10
C PHE A 103 -8.99 -5.77 5.44
N GLY A 104 -9.63 -4.65 5.12
CA GLY A 104 -10.83 -4.65 4.30
C GLY A 104 -10.52 -5.11 2.87
N GLY A 105 -11.53 -5.60 2.19
CA GLY A 105 -11.41 -5.86 0.75
C GLY A 105 -11.04 -4.58 0.00
N ASN A 106 -10.25 -4.73 -1.05
CA ASN A 106 -9.85 -3.63 -1.94
C ASN A 106 -8.91 -2.58 -1.30
N ALA A 107 -8.02 -2.97 -0.37
CA ALA A 107 -6.90 -2.09 -0.03
C ALA A 107 -6.22 -1.63 -1.32
N SER A 108 -6.09 -0.31 -1.56
CA SER A 108 -5.86 0.18 -2.91
C SER A 108 -4.72 1.18 -3.08
N GLY A 109 -4.23 1.78 -2.00
CA GLY A 109 -3.15 2.77 -2.05
C GLY A 109 -2.09 2.49 -1.01
N ILE A 110 -0.82 2.73 -1.38
CA ILE A 110 0.33 2.54 -0.51
C ILE A 110 1.32 3.71 -0.67
N ALA A 111 1.93 4.12 0.43
CA ALA A 111 3.08 5.02 0.45
C ALA A 111 4.06 4.57 1.52
N VAL A 112 5.34 4.90 1.37
CA VAL A 112 6.39 4.59 2.34
C VAL A 112 7.16 5.85 2.69
N ASP A 113 7.41 6.08 3.99
CA ASP A 113 8.23 7.21 4.45
C ASP A 113 9.73 6.85 4.52
N SER A 114 10.57 7.83 4.79
CA SER A 114 12.02 7.65 4.90
C SER A 114 12.46 6.77 6.07
N ALA A 115 11.60 6.55 7.07
CA ALA A 115 11.83 5.65 8.20
C ALA A 115 11.39 4.20 7.88
N GLY A 116 10.82 3.96 6.69
CA GLY A 116 10.33 2.66 6.25
C GLY A 116 8.93 2.33 6.79
N ASN A 117 8.20 3.28 7.38
CA ASN A 117 6.81 3.06 7.71
C ASN A 117 5.97 3.07 6.43
N ILE A 118 5.06 2.13 6.33
CA ILE A 118 4.15 1.99 5.20
C ILE A 118 2.78 2.52 5.61
N TYR A 119 2.19 3.32 4.76
CA TYR A 119 0.83 3.82 4.91
C TYR A 119 -0.07 3.14 3.87
N VAL A 120 -1.23 2.66 4.31
CA VAL A 120 -2.15 1.87 3.49
C VAL A 120 -3.55 2.50 3.51
N ALA A 121 -4.12 2.74 2.33
CA ALA A 121 -5.53 3.03 2.20
C ALA A 121 -6.31 1.71 2.31
N ASP A 122 -6.82 1.45 3.51
CA ASP A 122 -7.70 0.31 3.81
C ASP A 122 -9.13 0.66 3.39
N THR A 123 -9.33 0.67 2.07
CA THR A 123 -10.50 1.25 1.39
C THR A 123 -11.81 0.64 1.86
N GLY A 124 -11.87 -0.69 1.96
CA GLY A 124 -13.07 -1.40 2.41
C GLY A 124 -13.44 -1.12 3.87
N ASN A 125 -12.47 -0.67 4.69
CA ASN A 125 -12.68 -0.29 6.08
C ASN A 125 -12.77 1.23 6.29
N ASN A 126 -12.68 2.06 5.25
CA ASN A 126 -12.66 3.53 5.35
C ASN A 126 -11.63 4.05 6.37
N ARG A 127 -10.42 3.49 6.37
CA ARG A 127 -9.33 3.81 7.30
C ARG A 127 -8.01 3.99 6.59
N ILE A 128 -7.12 4.72 7.24
CA ILE A 128 -5.70 4.76 6.87
C ILE A 128 -4.92 4.02 7.94
N ARG A 129 -4.19 2.98 7.49
CA ARG A 129 -3.39 2.14 8.38
C ARG A 129 -1.92 2.51 8.25
N LYS A 130 -1.18 2.36 9.34
CA LYS A 130 0.28 2.47 9.37
C LYS A 130 0.86 1.10 9.70
N VAL A 131 1.86 0.69 8.93
CA VAL A 131 2.61 -0.55 9.15
C VAL A 131 4.06 -0.17 9.42
N THR A 132 4.60 -0.60 10.55
CA THR A 132 6.03 -0.39 10.88
C THR A 132 6.92 -1.35 10.08
N PRO A 133 8.25 -1.09 9.97
CA PRO A 133 9.19 -2.04 9.36
C PRO A 133 9.18 -3.43 10.02
N ALA A 134 8.78 -3.52 11.30
CA ALA A 134 8.62 -4.77 12.04
C ALA A 134 7.30 -5.51 11.75
N GLY A 135 6.42 -4.95 10.90
CA GLY A 135 5.14 -5.55 10.52
C GLY A 135 4.01 -5.31 11.53
N GLU A 136 4.18 -4.37 12.49
CA GLU A 136 3.08 -3.95 13.34
C GLU A 136 2.14 -3.03 12.58
N VAL A 137 0.84 -3.33 12.58
CA VAL A 137 -0.22 -2.57 11.92
C VAL A 137 -1.07 -1.85 12.95
N THR A 138 -1.21 -0.54 12.76
CA THR A 138 -2.06 0.32 13.58
C THR A 138 -2.97 1.18 12.69
N THR A 139 -4.09 1.63 13.25
CA THR A 139 -4.96 2.60 12.57
C THR A 139 -4.46 4.02 12.83
N LEU A 140 -3.96 4.69 11.77
CA LEU A 140 -3.52 6.08 11.86
C LEU A 140 -4.73 7.03 11.95
N ALA A 141 -5.75 6.81 11.13
CA ALA A 141 -6.96 7.64 11.11
C ALA A 141 -8.15 6.91 10.46
N GLY A 142 -9.36 7.35 10.84
CA GLY A 142 -10.64 6.82 10.38
C GLY A 142 -11.31 5.89 11.38
N ASN A 143 -12.63 6.00 11.53
CA ASN A 143 -13.43 5.15 12.43
C ASN A 143 -14.16 4.01 11.72
N GLY A 144 -14.03 3.93 10.40
CA GLY A 144 -14.69 2.91 9.56
C GLY A 144 -16.04 3.33 9.00
N THR A 145 -16.67 4.35 9.57
CA THR A 145 -17.90 4.91 8.99
C THR A 145 -17.55 5.74 7.75
N ALA A 146 -18.24 5.49 6.65
CA ALA A 146 -18.08 6.27 5.43
C ALA A 146 -18.52 7.73 5.66
N GLY A 147 -17.63 8.68 5.44
CA GLY A 147 -17.91 10.10 5.69
C GLY A 147 -16.71 10.98 5.32
N SER A 148 -16.78 12.27 5.68
CA SER A 148 -15.72 13.23 5.37
C SER A 148 -15.45 14.18 6.55
N VAL A 149 -15.60 13.67 7.76
CA VAL A 149 -15.37 14.45 8.99
C VAL A 149 -13.87 14.60 9.22
N ASN A 150 -13.43 15.83 9.48
CA ASN A 150 -12.10 16.14 9.98
C ASN A 150 -12.02 15.77 11.47
N GLY A 151 -10.82 15.46 11.96
CA GLY A 151 -10.62 15.08 13.36
C GLY A 151 -9.29 14.37 13.57
N THR A 152 -9.07 13.84 14.76
CA THR A 152 -7.83 13.11 15.09
C THR A 152 -8.13 11.63 15.25
N GLY A 153 -7.33 10.79 14.62
CA GLY A 153 -7.45 9.33 14.72
C GLY A 153 -8.86 8.84 14.39
N ALA A 154 -9.51 8.17 15.35
CA ALA A 154 -10.88 7.68 15.21
C ALA A 154 -11.96 8.78 15.19
N GLY A 155 -11.62 10.05 15.44
CA GLY A 155 -12.52 11.17 15.27
C GLY A 155 -12.74 11.56 13.80
N ALA A 156 -11.90 11.09 12.89
CA ALA A 156 -12.02 11.36 11.46
C ALA A 156 -12.86 10.29 10.74
N GLN A 157 -13.40 10.67 9.59
CA GLN A 157 -14.08 9.77 8.66
C GLN A 157 -13.52 9.92 7.26
N PHE A 158 -13.44 8.83 6.54
CA PHE A 158 -13.09 8.75 5.11
C PHE A 158 -14.21 8.05 4.34
N ASN A 159 -14.27 8.30 3.04
CA ASN A 159 -15.19 7.61 2.15
C ASN A 159 -14.42 7.09 0.93
N SER A 160 -14.16 5.78 0.94
CA SER A 160 -13.36 5.10 -0.08
C SER A 160 -11.99 5.77 -0.30
N PRO A 161 -11.11 5.84 0.73
CA PRO A 161 -9.75 6.33 0.55
C PRO A 161 -9.01 5.44 -0.46
N MET A 162 -8.27 6.04 -1.41
CA MET A 162 -7.69 5.27 -2.52
C MET A 162 -6.18 5.40 -2.64
N ARG A 163 -5.66 6.56 -3.03
CA ARG A 163 -4.23 6.75 -3.28
C ARG A 163 -3.60 7.55 -2.18
N LEU A 164 -2.35 7.22 -1.90
CA LEU A 164 -1.57 7.85 -0.85
C LEU A 164 -0.29 8.45 -1.40
N ALA A 165 0.14 9.54 -0.78
CA ALA A 165 1.51 10.04 -0.85
C ALA A 165 1.94 10.50 0.54
N VAL A 166 3.23 10.42 0.85
CA VAL A 166 3.80 10.92 2.09
C VAL A 166 4.87 11.96 1.79
N ASP A 167 4.87 13.07 2.52
CA ASP A 167 5.91 14.10 2.38
C ASP A 167 7.08 13.85 3.33
N GLY A 168 8.16 14.63 3.16
CA GLY A 168 9.37 14.52 3.98
C GLY A 168 9.16 14.86 5.47
N SER A 169 8.02 15.43 5.85
CA SER A 169 7.61 15.70 7.24
C SER A 169 6.73 14.58 7.81
N GLY A 170 6.46 13.53 7.04
CA GLY A 170 5.61 12.40 7.43
C GLY A 170 4.10 12.70 7.35
N ASN A 171 3.68 13.80 6.68
CA ASN A 171 2.26 13.99 6.43
C ASN A 171 1.81 13.09 5.28
N VAL A 172 0.67 12.43 5.47
CA VAL A 172 0.05 11.54 4.48
C VAL A 172 -1.08 12.29 3.77
N TYR A 173 -1.03 12.29 2.46
CA TYR A 173 -2.08 12.85 1.59
C TYR A 173 -2.89 11.72 1.00
N VAL A 174 -4.22 11.80 1.11
CA VAL A 174 -5.15 10.73 0.75
C VAL A 174 -6.18 11.25 -0.24
N THR A 175 -6.34 10.58 -1.37
CA THR A 175 -7.45 10.86 -2.28
C THR A 175 -8.70 10.08 -1.86
N GLU A 176 -9.86 10.73 -1.83
CA GLU A 176 -11.17 10.12 -1.59
C GLU A 176 -11.97 10.10 -2.91
N LEU A 177 -12.15 8.91 -3.50
CA LEU A 177 -12.79 8.74 -4.81
C LEU A 177 -14.22 9.30 -4.82
N LEU A 178 -15.06 8.89 -3.88
CA LEU A 178 -16.48 9.23 -3.86
C LEU A 178 -16.76 10.66 -3.40
N LYS A 179 -15.76 11.36 -2.85
CA LYS A 179 -15.89 12.75 -2.40
C LYS A 179 -15.07 13.73 -3.22
N ARG A 180 -14.26 13.26 -4.16
CA ARG A 180 -13.38 14.07 -5.04
C ARG A 180 -12.50 15.03 -4.25
N ARG A 181 -11.98 14.59 -3.10
CA ARG A 181 -11.21 15.40 -2.15
C ARG A 181 -9.81 14.84 -1.95
N ILE A 182 -8.92 15.70 -1.48
CA ILE A 182 -7.64 15.30 -0.92
C ILE A 182 -7.67 15.65 0.57
N ARG A 183 -7.33 14.67 1.41
CA ARG A 183 -7.19 14.84 2.85
C ARG A 183 -5.72 14.81 3.22
N LYS A 184 -5.34 15.64 4.19
CA LYS A 184 -4.01 15.61 4.80
C LYS A 184 -4.12 15.02 6.20
N ILE A 185 -3.20 14.12 6.54
CA ILE A 185 -3.09 13.49 7.86
C ILE A 185 -1.68 13.78 8.37
N THR A 186 -1.57 14.40 9.54
CA THR A 186 -0.26 14.59 10.19
C THR A 186 0.24 13.28 10.82
N PRO A 187 1.55 13.17 11.20
CA PRO A 187 2.07 12.02 11.92
C PRO A 187 1.31 11.72 13.23
N ALA A 188 0.71 12.72 13.86
CA ALA A 188 -0.15 12.59 15.04
C ALA A 188 -1.59 12.14 14.73
N GLY A 189 -1.91 11.85 13.46
CA GLY A 189 -3.24 11.40 13.05
C GLY A 189 -4.29 12.52 12.91
N VAL A 190 -3.90 13.80 12.91
CA VAL A 190 -4.82 14.92 12.68
C VAL A 190 -5.18 14.99 11.21
N VAL A 191 -6.46 14.84 10.90
CA VAL A 191 -7.02 14.84 9.53
C VAL A 191 -7.68 16.16 9.22
N THR A 192 -7.29 16.77 8.11
CA THR A 192 -7.90 17.99 7.55
C THR A 192 -8.21 17.81 6.07
N THR A 193 -9.15 18.57 5.54
CA THR A 193 -9.38 18.65 4.10
C THR A 193 -8.30 19.55 3.50
N PHE A 194 -7.53 19.01 2.55
CA PHE A 194 -6.43 19.74 1.87
C PHE A 194 -6.92 20.39 0.58
N VAL A 195 -7.71 19.64 -0.21
CA VAL A 195 -8.42 20.15 -1.40
C VAL A 195 -9.85 19.67 -1.31
N PRO A 196 -10.84 20.59 -1.39
CA PRO A 196 -12.26 20.26 -1.31
C PRO A 196 -12.79 19.54 -2.57
#